data_7c6b15b5a24d5a3b24d94b4b782a16c4
#
_entry.id   7c6b15b5a24d5a3b24d94b4b782a16c4
#
_cell.length_a   1.000
_cell.length_b   1.000
_cell.length_c   1.000
_cell.angle_alpha   90.00
_cell.angle_beta   90.00
_cell.angle_gamma   90.00
#
_symmetry.space_group_name_H-M   'P 1'
#
loop_
_entity.id
_entity.type
_entity.pdbx_description
1 polymer ?
#
loop_
_entity_poly.entity_id
_entity_poly.type
_entity_poly.pdbx_seq_one_letter_code
_entity_poly.pdbx_strand_id
1 'polypeptide(L)'
;MSPTPLIAVVGNPNAGKSALFNALTGARQKVGNYPGVTVERHVGKLTLPSGTAVELIDLPGAYGLDPTSPDEAVTRDVLLGKQAGERLPDALLVVVDASNLDNHLRFTLQLIDLGLPIVVALNMIDLAKRDGLELDVAKLAAELGVPVIETVAVRKRGIDSLLGQLDHMLLRPRTIRPGDGPSHDGFTLQRRARDLALGAILCETPTRRLTHRLDGLLLHPVAGPLILALILFVMFQAVFAWSAPPADFLAALVAKVGGAIGTALPPGIFRSLIVDGLFAGVGAVIVFLPQILILFLFILVLESTGYMVRAAFLMDRLMSHAGLSGRAFIPLLSSFACAVPGIMATRTIDDPKDRLTTILVAPLMTCSARLPVYTLIIGAFIPARNVLPGIGLQGLVMFALYVTGVVGALLAALVLRRTVVKGGGGAFMMELPKYQMPRLADIAIGLLQRAVIFLKRAGGIILTTTIILWAFASFPVAGPGQKQSDVSIAGHIGDAIHVVVAPIGFNKDISLALLPAMAAREVAVAAIGTVYSIDAGQEANVQTLQQKMAGRWSLATALAFLAWFVFAPQCISTIAVTRRETNGWKWPIFMVTYLFVLAYIAAGLTYWIAVAAGLG
;
A
#
# COMPACT_ATOMS: atom_id res chain seq x y z
N MET A 1 22.97 -16.79 -46.72
CA MET A 1 22.38 -17.56 -45.62
C MET A 1 21.11 -16.84 -45.22
N SER A 2 19.95 -17.50 -45.31
CA SER A 2 18.70 -16.91 -44.80
C SER A 2 18.86 -16.63 -43.31
N PRO A 3 18.43 -15.48 -42.78
CA PRO A 3 18.52 -15.22 -41.35
C PRO A 3 17.75 -16.28 -40.55
N THR A 4 18.30 -16.69 -39.42
CA THR A 4 17.62 -17.65 -38.51
C THR A 4 16.21 -17.14 -38.16
N PRO A 5 15.14 -17.94 -38.30
CA PRO A 5 13.79 -17.51 -38.00
C PRO A 5 13.68 -17.03 -36.53
N LEU A 6 12.95 -15.93 -36.32
CA LEU A 6 12.73 -15.33 -34.99
C LEU A 6 11.28 -15.59 -34.56
N ILE A 7 11.09 -16.26 -33.43
CA ILE A 7 9.78 -16.49 -32.82
C ILE A 7 9.68 -15.65 -31.55
N ALA A 8 8.65 -14.81 -31.45
CA ALA A 8 8.39 -14.05 -30.21
C ALA A 8 7.41 -14.81 -29.30
N VAL A 9 7.79 -14.96 -28.04
CA VAL A 9 6.92 -15.49 -26.98
C VAL A 9 6.18 -14.32 -26.36
N VAL A 10 4.85 -14.34 -26.48
CA VAL A 10 3.96 -13.23 -26.12
C VAL A 10 2.82 -13.75 -25.24
N GLY A 11 2.23 -12.90 -24.43
CA GLY A 11 1.04 -13.19 -23.64
C GLY A 11 0.93 -12.31 -22.41
N ASN A 12 -0.17 -12.46 -21.69
CA ASN A 12 -0.44 -11.67 -20.49
C ASN A 12 0.62 -11.91 -19.39
N PRO A 13 0.80 -10.96 -18.47
CA PRO A 13 1.51 -11.22 -17.21
C PRO A 13 0.95 -12.48 -16.52
N ASN A 14 1.80 -13.25 -15.87
CA ASN A 14 1.44 -14.48 -15.13
C ASN A 14 0.91 -15.68 -15.98
N ALA A 15 0.83 -15.58 -17.29
CA ALA A 15 0.47 -16.71 -18.18
C ALA A 15 1.49 -17.86 -18.18
N GLY A 16 2.65 -17.66 -17.54
CA GLY A 16 3.74 -18.63 -17.50
C GLY A 16 4.67 -18.56 -18.71
N LYS A 17 4.80 -17.41 -19.37
CA LYS A 17 5.68 -17.16 -20.51
C LYS A 17 7.12 -17.56 -20.24
N SER A 18 7.74 -17.00 -19.20
CA SER A 18 9.13 -17.28 -18.85
C SER A 18 9.35 -18.74 -18.46
N ALA A 19 8.35 -19.40 -17.84
CA ALA A 19 8.41 -20.83 -17.55
C ALA A 19 8.43 -21.64 -18.86
N LEU A 20 7.56 -21.29 -19.84
CA LEU A 20 7.51 -21.95 -21.14
C LEU A 20 8.78 -21.67 -21.95
N PHE A 21 9.25 -20.43 -21.98
CA PHE A 21 10.50 -20.03 -22.61
C PHE A 21 11.69 -20.83 -22.07
N ASN A 22 11.80 -20.96 -20.74
CA ASN A 22 12.82 -21.77 -20.09
C ASN A 22 12.70 -23.26 -20.39
N ALA A 23 11.46 -23.78 -20.49
CA ALA A 23 11.22 -25.17 -20.85
C ALA A 23 11.67 -25.50 -22.28
N LEU A 24 11.49 -24.54 -23.21
CA LEU A 24 11.87 -24.66 -24.63
C LEU A 24 13.38 -24.46 -24.86
N THR A 25 13.99 -23.46 -24.21
CA THR A 25 15.39 -23.07 -24.48
C THR A 25 16.42 -23.74 -23.56
N GLY A 26 15.94 -24.34 -22.47
CA GLY A 26 16.84 -24.81 -21.41
C GLY A 26 17.56 -23.65 -20.72
N ALA A 27 18.70 -23.94 -20.06
CA ALA A 27 19.52 -22.89 -19.39
C ALA A 27 20.36 -22.02 -20.36
N ARG A 28 20.13 -22.09 -21.67
CA ARG A 28 20.90 -21.39 -22.70
C ARG A 28 20.25 -20.08 -23.10
N GLN A 29 20.26 -19.08 -22.21
CA GLN A 29 19.70 -17.76 -22.44
C GLN A 29 20.79 -16.69 -22.52
N LYS A 30 20.58 -15.69 -23.39
CA LYS A 30 21.32 -14.43 -23.34
C LYS A 30 20.39 -13.37 -22.76
N VAL A 31 20.84 -12.72 -21.68
CA VAL A 31 20.13 -11.61 -21.05
C VAL A 31 20.80 -10.31 -21.47
N GLY A 32 20.01 -9.34 -21.85
CA GLY A 32 20.44 -7.98 -22.20
C GLY A 32 19.30 -7.00 -21.91
N ASN A 33 19.43 -5.76 -22.33
CA ASN A 33 18.32 -4.80 -22.28
C ASN A 33 17.91 -4.43 -23.70
N TYR A 34 16.63 -4.07 -23.87
CA TYR A 34 16.17 -3.49 -25.13
C TYR A 34 16.84 -2.13 -25.36
N PRO A 35 17.24 -1.77 -26.58
CA PRO A 35 17.88 -0.50 -26.87
C PRO A 35 17.01 0.69 -26.43
N GLY A 36 17.60 1.59 -25.64
CA GLY A 36 16.95 2.82 -25.17
C GLY A 36 16.02 2.71 -23.95
N VAL A 37 15.86 1.51 -23.38
CA VAL A 37 15.01 1.27 -22.20
C VAL A 37 15.69 0.33 -21.20
N THR A 38 15.24 0.37 -19.93
CA THR A 38 15.74 -0.49 -18.85
C THR A 38 15.03 -1.85 -18.76
N VAL A 39 14.37 -2.28 -19.83
CA VAL A 39 13.61 -3.52 -19.90
C VAL A 39 14.51 -4.66 -20.32
N GLU A 40 14.49 -5.77 -19.58
CA GLU A 40 15.33 -6.93 -19.86
C GLU A 40 14.87 -7.66 -21.14
N ARG A 41 15.83 -8.07 -21.94
CA ARG A 41 15.67 -8.82 -23.17
C ARG A 41 16.24 -10.23 -23.00
N HIS A 42 15.39 -11.24 -23.09
CA HIS A 42 15.77 -12.63 -23.02
C HIS A 42 15.69 -13.28 -24.39
N VAL A 43 16.81 -13.84 -24.85
CA VAL A 43 16.89 -14.54 -26.13
C VAL A 43 17.45 -15.94 -25.94
N GLY A 44 16.79 -16.92 -26.52
CA GLY A 44 17.20 -18.31 -26.49
C GLY A 44 17.29 -18.92 -27.88
N LYS A 45 18.08 -19.98 -28.04
CA LYS A 45 18.14 -20.78 -29.28
C LYS A 45 17.43 -22.11 -29.07
N LEU A 46 16.64 -22.51 -30.04
CA LEU A 46 15.89 -23.75 -30.07
C LEU A 46 16.14 -24.46 -31.41
N THR A 47 16.20 -25.77 -31.39
CA THR A 47 16.21 -26.60 -32.60
C THR A 47 14.88 -27.33 -32.71
N LEU A 48 14.18 -27.12 -33.80
CA LEU A 48 12.89 -27.75 -34.10
C LEU A 48 13.10 -29.23 -34.53
N PRO A 49 12.05 -30.05 -34.53
CA PRO A 49 12.12 -31.45 -34.94
C PRO A 49 12.67 -31.67 -36.35
N SER A 50 12.43 -30.74 -37.28
CA SER A 50 13.02 -30.75 -38.63
C SER A 50 14.53 -30.50 -38.68
N GLY A 51 15.16 -30.17 -37.56
CA GLY A 51 16.55 -29.74 -37.48
C GLY A 51 16.77 -28.24 -37.74
N THR A 52 15.71 -27.48 -37.99
CA THR A 52 15.75 -26.04 -38.21
C THR A 52 16.10 -25.33 -36.90
N ALA A 53 17.21 -24.55 -36.91
CA ALA A 53 17.53 -23.69 -35.76
C ALA A 53 16.68 -22.43 -35.81
N VAL A 54 16.06 -22.09 -34.66
CA VAL A 54 15.23 -20.88 -34.47
C VAL A 54 15.72 -20.09 -33.29
N GLU A 55 15.48 -18.78 -33.33
CA GLU A 55 15.74 -17.88 -32.21
C GLU A 55 14.41 -17.53 -31.53
N LEU A 56 14.34 -17.69 -30.20
CA LEU A 56 13.21 -17.29 -29.40
C LEU A 56 13.52 -15.99 -28.66
N ILE A 57 12.57 -15.05 -28.64
CA ILE A 57 12.65 -13.84 -27.82
C ILE A 57 11.47 -13.82 -26.85
N ASP A 58 11.75 -13.68 -25.54
CA ASP A 58 10.70 -13.51 -24.51
C ASP A 58 10.35 -12.02 -24.43
N LEU A 59 9.10 -11.66 -24.76
CA LEU A 59 8.61 -10.30 -24.68
C LEU A 59 7.99 -10.04 -23.31
N PRO A 60 8.12 -8.82 -22.78
CA PRO A 60 7.42 -8.41 -21.56
C PRO A 60 5.92 -8.74 -21.64
N GLY A 61 5.32 -9.05 -20.49
CA GLY A 61 3.88 -9.31 -20.42
C GLY A 61 3.07 -8.07 -20.77
N ALA A 62 2.04 -8.25 -21.61
CA ALA A 62 1.14 -7.18 -21.98
C ALA A 62 -0.32 -7.65 -21.93
N TYR A 63 -1.24 -6.73 -21.61
CA TYR A 63 -2.68 -7.00 -21.64
C TYR A 63 -3.34 -6.58 -22.96
N GLY A 64 -2.58 -5.93 -23.83
CA GLY A 64 -3.05 -5.46 -25.13
C GLY A 64 -1.98 -4.68 -25.90
N LEU A 65 -2.34 -4.24 -27.12
CA LEU A 65 -1.48 -3.40 -27.96
C LEU A 65 -1.55 -1.90 -27.62
N ASP A 66 -2.40 -1.51 -26.66
CA ASP A 66 -2.45 -0.15 -26.11
C ASP A 66 -1.65 -0.12 -24.80
N PRO A 67 -0.37 0.26 -24.82
CA PRO A 67 0.53 0.09 -23.70
C PRO A 67 0.17 1.07 -22.57
N THR A 68 0.09 0.55 -21.36
CA THR A 68 -0.09 1.31 -20.12
C THR A 68 1.22 1.47 -19.34
N SER A 69 2.24 0.69 -19.70
CA SER A 69 3.57 0.72 -19.08
C SER A 69 4.68 0.77 -20.14
N PRO A 70 5.91 1.19 -19.77
CA PRO A 70 7.06 1.14 -20.65
C PRO A 70 7.37 -0.27 -21.17
N ASP A 71 7.15 -1.30 -20.34
CA ASP A 71 7.37 -2.70 -20.69
C ASP A 71 6.39 -3.17 -21.77
N GLU A 72 5.10 -2.82 -21.63
CA GLU A 72 4.08 -3.09 -22.66
C GLU A 72 4.36 -2.34 -23.97
N ALA A 73 4.93 -1.12 -23.87
CA ALA A 73 5.32 -0.35 -25.06
C ALA A 73 6.40 -1.08 -25.86
N VAL A 74 7.38 -1.70 -25.19
CA VAL A 74 8.42 -2.51 -25.86
C VAL A 74 7.77 -3.68 -26.58
N THR A 75 6.86 -4.40 -25.94
CA THR A 75 6.13 -5.53 -26.57
C THR A 75 5.39 -5.08 -27.82
N ARG A 76 4.60 -4.00 -27.75
CA ARG A 76 3.91 -3.42 -28.91
C ARG A 76 4.89 -3.04 -30.03
N ASP A 77 5.97 -2.33 -29.69
CA ASP A 77 6.90 -1.78 -30.68
C ASP A 77 7.70 -2.88 -31.39
N VAL A 78 8.05 -3.98 -30.70
CA VAL A 78 8.65 -5.16 -31.32
C VAL A 78 7.65 -5.84 -32.25
N LEU A 79 6.40 -6.03 -31.82
CA LEU A 79 5.35 -6.68 -32.64
C LEU A 79 4.96 -5.87 -33.88
N LEU A 80 5.06 -4.55 -33.82
CA LEU A 80 4.80 -3.65 -34.95
C LEU A 80 6.06 -3.32 -35.76
N GLY A 81 7.24 -3.88 -35.41
CA GLY A 81 8.50 -3.59 -36.08
C GLY A 81 9.03 -2.16 -35.89
N LYS A 82 8.58 -1.48 -34.83
CA LYS A 82 8.95 -0.08 -34.50
C LYS A 82 10.11 0.01 -33.50
N GLN A 83 10.50 -1.10 -32.88
CA GLN A 83 11.57 -1.12 -31.88
C GLN A 83 12.93 -1.03 -32.56
N ALA A 84 13.70 0.01 -32.24
CA ALA A 84 15.04 0.20 -32.79
C ALA A 84 15.98 -0.98 -32.43
N GLY A 85 16.69 -1.53 -33.43
CA GLY A 85 17.63 -2.63 -33.23
C GLY A 85 17.00 -4.02 -33.14
N GLU A 86 15.68 -4.16 -33.23
CA GLU A 86 14.97 -5.44 -33.28
C GLU A 86 14.34 -5.64 -34.67
N ARG A 87 14.35 -6.90 -35.14
CA ARG A 87 13.63 -7.27 -36.35
C ARG A 87 12.22 -7.73 -36.02
N LEU A 88 11.29 -7.56 -36.95
CA LEU A 88 9.95 -8.07 -36.83
C LEU A 88 9.99 -9.60 -36.66
N PRO A 89 9.30 -10.17 -35.67
CA PRO A 89 9.20 -11.63 -35.51
C PRO A 89 8.61 -12.32 -36.74
N ASP A 90 9.14 -13.50 -37.05
CA ASP A 90 8.65 -14.33 -38.16
C ASP A 90 7.37 -15.07 -37.79
N ALA A 91 7.18 -15.34 -36.49
CA ALA A 91 6.01 -16.00 -35.92
C ALA A 91 5.82 -15.66 -34.45
N LEU A 92 4.61 -15.88 -33.93
CA LEU A 92 4.27 -15.64 -32.53
C LEU A 92 3.90 -16.95 -31.83
N LEU A 93 4.48 -17.14 -30.65
CA LEU A 93 4.06 -18.14 -29.67
C LEU A 93 3.29 -17.42 -28.56
N VAL A 94 1.96 -17.51 -28.61
CA VAL A 94 1.08 -16.83 -27.65
C VAL A 94 0.81 -17.74 -26.47
N VAL A 95 1.14 -17.31 -25.27
CA VAL A 95 0.94 -18.09 -24.05
C VAL A 95 -0.32 -17.60 -23.33
N VAL A 96 -1.27 -18.51 -23.17
CA VAL A 96 -2.58 -18.27 -22.57
C VAL A 96 -2.74 -19.13 -21.33
N ASP A 97 -3.19 -18.55 -20.21
CA ASP A 97 -3.56 -19.33 -19.02
C ASP A 97 -4.93 -19.99 -19.20
N ALA A 98 -4.95 -21.31 -19.20
CA ALA A 98 -6.16 -22.11 -19.33
C ALA A 98 -7.19 -21.84 -18.22
N SER A 99 -6.75 -21.38 -17.06
CA SER A 99 -7.63 -21.08 -15.92
C SER A 99 -8.32 -19.71 -16.00
N ASN A 100 -7.86 -18.81 -16.91
CA ASN A 100 -8.31 -17.43 -17.03
C ASN A 100 -8.47 -16.99 -18.49
N LEU A 101 -9.22 -17.78 -19.26
CA LEU A 101 -9.33 -17.62 -20.71
C LEU A 101 -9.89 -16.26 -21.16
N ASP A 102 -10.95 -15.79 -20.52
CA ASP A 102 -11.68 -14.57 -20.90
C ASP A 102 -10.78 -13.31 -20.90
N ASN A 103 -9.84 -13.23 -19.98
CA ASN A 103 -8.90 -12.13 -19.91
C ASN A 103 -7.74 -12.27 -20.91
N HIS A 104 -7.29 -13.50 -21.15
CA HIS A 104 -6.13 -13.75 -22.02
C HIS A 104 -6.50 -13.74 -23.50
N LEU A 105 -7.71 -14.19 -23.84
CA LEU A 105 -8.16 -14.26 -25.24
C LEU A 105 -8.31 -12.88 -25.88
N ARG A 106 -8.59 -11.82 -25.11
CA ARG A 106 -8.65 -10.46 -25.66
C ARG A 106 -7.36 -10.07 -26.35
N PHE A 107 -6.22 -10.22 -25.67
CA PHE A 107 -4.91 -9.92 -26.26
C PHE A 107 -4.56 -10.89 -27.39
N THR A 108 -4.90 -12.17 -27.24
CA THR A 108 -4.73 -13.17 -28.30
C THR A 108 -5.44 -12.76 -29.59
N LEU A 109 -6.69 -12.27 -29.51
CA LEU A 109 -7.43 -11.77 -30.66
C LEU A 109 -6.75 -10.59 -31.33
N GLN A 110 -6.24 -9.62 -30.55
CA GLN A 110 -5.46 -8.49 -31.09
C GLN A 110 -4.20 -8.96 -31.81
N LEU A 111 -3.54 -10.02 -31.31
CA LEU A 111 -2.35 -10.59 -31.95
C LEU A 111 -2.69 -11.31 -33.25
N ILE A 112 -3.85 -12.01 -33.31
CA ILE A 112 -4.35 -12.66 -34.52
C ILE A 112 -4.63 -11.61 -35.62
N ASP A 113 -5.19 -10.46 -35.24
CA ASP A 113 -5.49 -9.37 -36.17
C ASP A 113 -4.21 -8.74 -36.79
N LEU A 114 -3.02 -8.95 -36.19
CA LEU A 114 -1.74 -8.53 -36.79
C LEU A 114 -1.35 -9.34 -38.05
N GLY A 115 -1.97 -10.49 -38.28
CA GLY A 115 -1.75 -11.32 -39.46
C GLY A 115 -0.41 -12.07 -39.49
N LEU A 116 0.33 -12.09 -38.37
CA LEU A 116 1.52 -12.93 -38.22
C LEU A 116 1.15 -14.40 -38.00
N PRO A 117 1.97 -15.37 -38.41
CA PRO A 117 1.77 -16.77 -38.05
C PRO A 117 1.76 -16.97 -36.54
N ILE A 118 0.71 -17.62 -36.01
CA ILE A 118 0.49 -17.77 -34.54
C ILE A 118 0.27 -19.22 -34.18
N VAL A 119 0.88 -19.63 -33.06
CA VAL A 119 0.51 -20.83 -32.29
C VAL A 119 0.17 -20.39 -30.86
N VAL A 120 -0.93 -20.89 -30.34
CA VAL A 120 -1.37 -20.65 -28.97
C VAL A 120 -0.95 -21.82 -28.09
N ALA A 121 -0.11 -21.55 -27.08
CA ALA A 121 0.18 -22.48 -26.00
C ALA A 121 -0.82 -22.25 -24.86
N LEU A 122 -1.80 -23.15 -24.72
CA LEU A 122 -2.76 -23.15 -23.63
C LEU A 122 -2.09 -23.75 -22.38
N ASN A 123 -1.43 -22.89 -21.60
CA ASN A 123 -0.61 -23.28 -20.48
C ASN A 123 -1.44 -23.44 -19.19
N MET A 124 -0.84 -24.10 -18.17
CA MET A 124 -1.48 -24.34 -16.87
C MET A 124 -2.76 -25.16 -16.94
N ILE A 125 -2.89 -26.04 -17.96
CA ILE A 125 -4.08 -26.88 -18.13
C ILE A 125 -4.29 -27.83 -16.94
N ASP A 126 -3.23 -28.21 -16.22
CA ASP A 126 -3.32 -29.00 -14.99
C ASP A 126 -3.97 -28.21 -13.84
N LEU A 127 -3.74 -26.91 -13.77
CA LEU A 127 -4.41 -26.03 -12.82
C LEU A 127 -5.89 -25.85 -13.17
N ALA A 128 -6.19 -25.65 -14.45
CA ALA A 128 -7.57 -25.57 -14.92
C ALA A 128 -8.33 -26.86 -14.59
N LYS A 129 -7.78 -28.03 -14.90
CA LYS A 129 -8.38 -29.34 -14.59
C LYS A 129 -8.52 -29.58 -13.08
N ARG A 130 -7.50 -29.23 -12.28
CA ARG A 130 -7.58 -29.33 -10.82
C ARG A 130 -8.68 -28.45 -10.24
N ASP A 131 -8.89 -27.28 -10.83
CA ASP A 131 -9.94 -26.34 -10.44
C ASP A 131 -11.30 -26.72 -11.04
N GLY A 132 -11.38 -27.88 -11.71
CA GLY A 132 -12.59 -28.46 -12.27
C GLY A 132 -13.12 -27.75 -13.50
N LEU A 133 -12.23 -27.14 -14.27
CA LEU A 133 -12.53 -26.55 -15.57
C LEU A 133 -12.11 -27.54 -16.66
N GLU A 134 -13.08 -28.07 -17.40
CA GLU A 134 -12.81 -28.86 -18.60
C GLU A 134 -13.04 -27.99 -19.83
N LEU A 135 -12.06 -27.97 -20.73
CA LEU A 135 -12.03 -27.12 -21.92
C LEU A 135 -12.09 -27.97 -23.19
N ASP A 136 -12.90 -27.55 -24.15
CA ASP A 136 -12.88 -28.04 -25.53
C ASP A 136 -11.81 -27.26 -26.31
N VAL A 137 -10.60 -27.81 -26.32
CA VAL A 137 -9.45 -27.16 -27.00
C VAL A 137 -9.62 -27.21 -28.53
N ALA A 138 -10.27 -28.25 -29.06
CA ALA A 138 -10.51 -28.37 -30.48
C ALA A 138 -11.47 -27.28 -30.98
N LYS A 139 -12.55 -27.05 -30.23
CA LYS A 139 -13.52 -25.99 -30.52
C LYS A 139 -12.85 -24.62 -30.41
N LEU A 140 -12.05 -24.38 -29.34
CA LEU A 140 -11.32 -23.13 -29.16
C LEU A 140 -10.37 -22.85 -30.34
N ALA A 141 -9.63 -23.87 -30.81
CA ALA A 141 -8.76 -23.74 -31.98
C ALA A 141 -9.53 -23.41 -33.26
N ALA A 142 -10.69 -24.07 -33.46
CA ALA A 142 -11.56 -23.82 -34.62
C ALA A 142 -12.13 -22.38 -34.59
N GLU A 143 -12.57 -21.89 -33.46
CA GLU A 143 -13.17 -20.55 -33.31
C GLU A 143 -12.12 -19.43 -33.38
N LEU A 144 -10.89 -19.67 -32.90
CA LEU A 144 -9.78 -18.75 -33.04
C LEU A 144 -9.14 -18.75 -34.44
N GLY A 145 -9.31 -19.84 -35.19
CA GLY A 145 -8.69 -20.03 -36.50
C GLY A 145 -7.18 -20.27 -36.45
N VAL A 146 -6.61 -20.56 -35.28
CA VAL A 146 -5.19 -20.81 -35.05
C VAL A 146 -4.99 -22.08 -34.23
N PRO A 147 -3.82 -22.76 -34.37
CA PRO A 147 -3.51 -23.94 -33.57
C PRO A 147 -3.44 -23.61 -32.09
N VAL A 148 -4.10 -24.43 -31.25
CA VAL A 148 -4.07 -24.35 -29.79
C VAL A 148 -3.52 -25.65 -29.22
N ILE A 149 -2.44 -25.59 -28.43
CA ILE A 149 -1.76 -26.75 -27.87
C ILE A 149 -1.79 -26.68 -26.33
N GLU A 150 -2.29 -27.76 -25.70
CA GLU A 150 -2.26 -27.90 -24.24
C GLU A 150 -0.82 -28.03 -23.74
N THR A 151 -0.43 -27.20 -22.77
CA THR A 151 0.90 -27.25 -22.16
C THR A 151 0.86 -27.15 -20.65
N VAL A 152 1.88 -27.75 -20.00
CA VAL A 152 2.22 -27.53 -18.59
C VAL A 152 3.73 -27.24 -18.56
N ALA A 153 4.09 -25.98 -18.71
CA ALA A 153 5.48 -25.55 -18.90
C ALA A 153 6.42 -26.05 -17.79
N VAL A 154 6.00 -25.96 -16.53
CA VAL A 154 6.81 -26.40 -15.36
C VAL A 154 7.08 -27.91 -15.38
N ARG A 155 6.17 -28.72 -15.91
CA ARG A 155 6.28 -30.18 -16.01
C ARG A 155 6.73 -30.65 -17.39
N LYS A 156 7.05 -29.75 -18.29
CA LYS A 156 7.42 -30.01 -19.69
C LYS A 156 6.42 -30.89 -20.46
N ARG A 157 5.14 -30.87 -20.07
CA ARG A 157 4.08 -31.62 -20.77
C ARG A 157 3.55 -30.82 -21.94
N GLY A 158 3.33 -31.47 -23.09
CA GLY A 158 2.83 -30.85 -24.32
C GLY A 158 3.90 -30.10 -25.11
N ILE A 159 5.18 -30.08 -24.69
CA ILE A 159 6.26 -29.37 -25.35
C ILE A 159 6.58 -29.97 -26.71
N ASP A 160 6.61 -31.30 -26.85
CA ASP A 160 6.90 -31.97 -28.14
C ASP A 160 5.84 -31.65 -29.20
N SER A 161 4.57 -31.68 -28.80
CA SER A 161 3.44 -31.31 -29.70
C SER A 161 3.53 -29.85 -30.11
N LEU A 162 3.94 -28.95 -29.17
CA LEU A 162 4.13 -27.54 -29.45
C LEU A 162 5.29 -27.32 -30.44
N LEU A 163 6.43 -28.03 -30.26
CA LEU A 163 7.56 -27.95 -31.17
C LEU A 163 7.19 -28.43 -32.58
N GLY A 164 6.46 -29.53 -32.69
CA GLY A 164 5.97 -30.00 -33.99
C GLY A 164 5.05 -28.99 -34.69
N GLN A 165 4.19 -28.31 -33.93
CA GLN A 165 3.32 -27.29 -34.51
C GLN A 165 4.05 -26.02 -34.92
N LEU A 166 5.07 -25.60 -34.15
CA LEU A 166 5.95 -24.49 -34.53
C LEU A 166 6.71 -24.79 -35.81
N ASP A 167 7.15 -26.02 -35.99
CA ASP A 167 7.84 -26.49 -37.19
C ASP A 167 6.94 -26.41 -38.42
N HIS A 168 5.73 -26.96 -38.33
CA HIS A 168 4.71 -26.87 -39.37
C HIS A 168 4.34 -25.44 -39.76
N MET A 169 4.32 -24.54 -38.76
CA MET A 169 3.97 -23.14 -38.97
C MET A 169 5.02 -22.40 -39.81
N LEU A 170 6.30 -22.64 -39.55
CA LEU A 170 7.41 -21.98 -40.26
C LEU A 170 7.53 -22.47 -41.73
N LEU A 171 7.00 -23.63 -42.05
CA LEU A 171 6.97 -24.19 -43.41
C LEU A 171 5.87 -23.56 -44.29
N ARG A 172 4.89 -22.85 -43.72
CA ARG A 172 3.81 -22.20 -44.48
C ARG A 172 4.29 -20.87 -45.07
N PRO A 173 3.91 -20.54 -46.32
CA PRO A 173 4.26 -19.24 -46.89
C PRO A 173 3.60 -18.10 -46.10
N ARG A 174 4.34 -17.05 -45.85
CA ARG A 174 3.88 -15.82 -45.21
C ARG A 174 2.80 -15.14 -46.02
N THR A 175 1.59 -15.07 -45.51
CA THR A 175 0.55 -14.15 -45.96
C THR A 175 0.53 -12.96 -45.00
N ILE A 176 1.58 -12.12 -45.06
CA ILE A 176 1.58 -10.89 -44.31
C ILE A 176 0.61 -9.93 -44.99
N ARG A 177 -0.52 -9.66 -44.38
CA ARG A 177 -1.23 -8.40 -44.57
C ARG A 177 -0.74 -7.49 -43.45
N PRO A 178 0.01 -6.42 -43.76
CA PRO A 178 0.28 -5.40 -42.75
C PRO A 178 -1.08 -4.78 -42.40
N GLY A 179 -1.69 -5.22 -41.32
CA GLY A 179 -2.89 -4.59 -40.80
C GLY A 179 -2.49 -3.26 -40.16
N ASP A 180 -3.14 -2.19 -40.53
CA ASP A 180 -3.14 -0.93 -39.84
C ASP A 180 -3.76 -1.14 -38.46
N GLY A 181 -3.04 -1.57 -37.47
CA GLY A 181 -3.44 -1.67 -36.05
C GLY A 181 -4.81 -2.36 -35.76
N PRO A 182 -5.16 -2.55 -34.52
CA PRO A 182 -6.42 -3.23 -34.15
C PRO A 182 -7.63 -2.47 -34.66
N SER A 183 -8.37 -3.07 -35.61
CA SER A 183 -9.55 -2.49 -36.25
C SER A 183 -10.82 -2.54 -35.41
N HIS A 184 -10.74 -3.10 -34.19
CA HIS A 184 -11.91 -3.30 -33.32
C HIS A 184 -11.80 -2.51 -32.02
N ASP A 185 -12.94 -1.90 -31.61
CA ASP A 185 -13.07 -1.26 -30.30
C ASP A 185 -12.80 -2.27 -29.18
N GLY A 186 -12.05 -1.84 -28.17
CA GLY A 186 -11.62 -2.69 -27.04
C GLY A 186 -12.78 -3.37 -26.33
N PHE A 187 -13.98 -2.78 -26.35
CA PHE A 187 -15.20 -3.35 -25.77
C PHE A 187 -15.74 -4.53 -26.58
N THR A 188 -15.72 -4.44 -27.89
CA THR A 188 -16.18 -5.52 -28.80
C THR A 188 -15.25 -6.73 -28.74
N LEU A 189 -13.93 -6.49 -28.64
CA LEU A 189 -12.94 -7.56 -28.46
C LEU A 189 -13.10 -8.28 -27.11
N GLN A 190 -13.37 -7.54 -26.05
CA GLN A 190 -13.59 -8.13 -24.72
C GLN A 190 -14.85 -9.02 -24.70
N ARG A 191 -15.92 -8.56 -25.36
CA ARG A 191 -17.16 -9.35 -25.48
C ARG A 191 -16.90 -10.64 -26.27
N ARG A 192 -16.24 -10.54 -27.42
CA ARG A 192 -15.87 -11.71 -28.25
C ARG A 192 -14.97 -12.68 -27.48
N ALA A 193 -13.94 -12.18 -26.77
CA ALA A 193 -13.08 -13.02 -25.94
C ALA A 193 -13.86 -13.79 -24.88
N ARG A 194 -14.83 -13.15 -24.25
CA ARG A 194 -15.70 -13.78 -23.25
C ARG A 194 -16.62 -14.82 -23.86
N ASP A 195 -17.22 -14.55 -25.02
CA ASP A 195 -18.11 -15.49 -25.71
C ASP A 195 -17.32 -16.74 -26.14
N LEU A 196 -16.09 -16.56 -26.65
CA LEU A 196 -15.15 -17.65 -26.99
C LEU A 196 -14.77 -18.49 -25.76
N ALA A 197 -14.42 -17.82 -24.67
CA ALA A 197 -14.07 -18.50 -23.42
C ALA A 197 -15.23 -19.33 -22.87
N LEU A 198 -16.43 -18.76 -22.83
CA LEU A 198 -17.64 -19.47 -22.40
C LEU A 198 -18.01 -20.64 -23.35
N GLY A 199 -17.82 -20.44 -24.65
CA GLY A 199 -18.07 -21.46 -25.66
C GLY A 199 -17.13 -22.66 -25.58
N ALA A 200 -15.90 -22.45 -25.10
CA ALA A 200 -14.89 -23.49 -24.94
C ALA A 200 -15.00 -24.27 -23.61
N ILE A 201 -15.81 -23.84 -22.66
CA ILE A 201 -15.99 -24.51 -21.37
C ILE A 201 -17.02 -25.63 -21.51
N LEU A 202 -16.57 -26.88 -21.31
CA LEU A 202 -17.45 -28.08 -21.31
C LEU A 202 -18.10 -28.29 -19.95
N CYS A 203 -17.35 -28.16 -18.89
CA CYS A 203 -17.83 -28.38 -17.52
C CYS A 203 -17.16 -27.41 -16.53
N GLU A 204 -17.95 -26.95 -15.57
CA GLU A 204 -17.50 -26.08 -14.50
C GLU A 204 -17.98 -26.61 -13.14
N THR A 205 -17.05 -26.79 -12.21
CA THR A 205 -17.37 -27.32 -10.87
C THR A 205 -18.17 -26.35 -9.99
N PRO A 206 -18.89 -26.88 -8.96
CA PRO A 206 -19.62 -26.08 -7.97
C PRO A 206 -18.77 -25.01 -7.27
N THR A 207 -17.47 -25.27 -7.06
CA THR A 207 -16.53 -24.36 -6.40
C THR A 207 -16.35 -23.06 -7.17
N ARG A 208 -16.30 -23.12 -8.50
CA ARG A 208 -16.19 -21.92 -9.34
C ARG A 208 -17.50 -21.14 -9.36
N ARG A 209 -18.64 -21.83 -9.35
CA ARG A 209 -19.97 -21.19 -9.19
C ARG A 209 -20.10 -20.43 -7.87
N LEU A 210 -19.51 -20.95 -6.79
CA LEU A 210 -19.48 -20.26 -5.49
C LEU A 210 -18.66 -18.96 -5.58
N THR A 211 -17.49 -19.00 -6.23
CA THR A 211 -16.67 -17.80 -6.47
C THR A 211 -17.45 -16.73 -7.23
N HIS A 212 -18.13 -17.10 -8.32
CA HIS A 212 -18.96 -16.16 -9.08
C HIS A 212 -20.13 -15.59 -8.27
N ARG A 213 -20.77 -16.39 -7.41
CA ARG A 213 -21.84 -15.90 -6.51
C ARG A 213 -21.30 -14.94 -5.46
N LEU A 214 -20.14 -15.25 -4.87
CA LEU A 214 -19.46 -14.37 -3.92
C LEU A 214 -19.04 -13.06 -4.59
N ASP A 215 -18.48 -13.11 -5.78
CA ASP A 215 -18.11 -11.92 -6.54
C ASP A 215 -19.34 -11.09 -6.93
N GLY A 216 -20.45 -11.74 -7.29
CA GLY A 216 -21.72 -11.06 -7.55
C GLY A 216 -22.24 -10.26 -6.34
N LEU A 217 -21.99 -10.73 -5.12
CA LEU A 217 -22.34 -10.03 -3.88
C LEU A 217 -21.29 -8.97 -3.51
N LEU A 218 -20.00 -9.37 -3.51
CA LEU A 218 -18.91 -8.52 -3.04
C LEU A 218 -18.57 -7.35 -3.99
N LEU A 219 -18.82 -7.51 -5.28
CA LEU A 219 -18.63 -6.47 -6.29
C LEU A 219 -19.92 -5.69 -6.62
N HIS A 220 -21.03 -6.03 -5.94
CA HIS A 220 -22.30 -5.32 -6.15
C HIS A 220 -22.16 -3.85 -5.76
N PRO A 221 -22.70 -2.89 -6.56
CA PRO A 221 -22.47 -1.46 -6.36
C PRO A 221 -22.96 -0.92 -5.02
N VAL A 222 -23.91 -1.59 -4.35
CA VAL A 222 -24.42 -1.21 -3.03
C VAL A 222 -23.96 -2.17 -1.95
N ALA A 223 -24.11 -3.50 -2.14
CA ALA A 223 -23.73 -4.49 -1.14
C ALA A 223 -22.21 -4.53 -0.90
N GLY A 224 -21.40 -4.37 -1.95
CA GLY A 224 -19.94 -4.36 -1.86
C GLY A 224 -19.40 -3.30 -0.90
N PRO A 225 -19.73 -2.01 -1.09
CA PRO A 225 -19.33 -0.96 -0.15
C PRO A 225 -19.83 -1.18 1.28
N LEU A 226 -21.04 -1.72 1.47
CA LEU A 226 -21.56 -2.02 2.82
C LEU A 226 -20.79 -3.16 3.50
N ILE A 227 -20.46 -4.22 2.75
CA ILE A 227 -19.64 -5.33 3.27
C ILE A 227 -18.23 -4.83 3.59
N LEU A 228 -17.64 -4.01 2.72
CA LEU A 228 -16.35 -3.38 2.97
C LEU A 228 -16.38 -2.54 4.24
N ALA A 229 -17.40 -1.69 4.40
CA ALA A 229 -17.58 -0.87 5.59
C ALA A 229 -17.73 -1.73 6.86
N LEU A 230 -18.47 -2.85 6.79
CA LEU A 230 -18.60 -3.79 7.89
C LEU A 230 -17.26 -4.46 8.24
N ILE A 231 -16.51 -4.93 7.25
CA ILE A 231 -15.17 -5.52 7.47
C ILE A 231 -14.24 -4.49 8.11
N LEU A 232 -14.24 -3.24 7.62
CA LEU A 232 -13.46 -2.16 8.20
C LEU A 232 -13.88 -1.86 9.64
N PHE A 233 -15.19 -1.82 9.90
CA PHE A 233 -15.71 -1.62 11.26
C PHE A 233 -15.24 -2.72 12.22
N VAL A 234 -15.35 -3.99 11.83
CA VAL A 234 -14.85 -5.13 12.64
C VAL A 234 -13.35 -5.04 12.85
N MET A 235 -12.59 -4.71 11.79
CA MET A 235 -11.15 -4.52 11.88
C MET A 235 -10.78 -3.40 12.87
N PHE A 236 -11.44 -2.24 12.78
CA PHE A 236 -11.20 -1.14 13.72
C PHE A 236 -11.61 -1.51 15.13
N GLN A 237 -12.77 -2.16 15.32
CA GLN A 237 -13.22 -2.65 16.62
C GLN A 237 -12.18 -3.60 17.23
N ALA A 238 -11.64 -4.51 16.46
CA ALA A 238 -10.60 -5.43 16.91
C ALA A 238 -9.29 -4.71 17.28
N VAL A 239 -8.85 -3.78 16.42
CA VAL A 239 -7.61 -3.02 16.63
C VAL A 239 -7.70 -2.12 17.87
N PHE A 240 -8.88 -1.58 18.22
CA PHE A 240 -9.03 -0.69 19.36
C PHE A 240 -9.52 -1.40 20.63
N ALA A 241 -10.59 -2.20 20.52
CA ALA A 241 -11.19 -2.81 21.71
C ALA A 241 -10.50 -4.12 22.13
N TRP A 242 -10.14 -4.99 21.17
CA TRP A 242 -9.54 -6.28 21.51
C TRP A 242 -8.05 -6.19 21.82
N SER A 243 -7.37 -5.13 21.33
CA SER A 243 -5.97 -4.88 21.68
C SER A 243 -5.79 -4.23 23.05
N ALA A 244 -6.83 -3.59 23.61
CA ALA A 244 -6.72 -2.87 24.87
C ALA A 244 -6.31 -3.80 26.04
N PRO A 245 -6.95 -4.94 26.32
CA PRO A 245 -6.57 -5.80 27.45
C PRO A 245 -5.09 -6.26 27.42
N PRO A 246 -4.55 -6.80 26.30
CA PRO A 246 -3.13 -7.16 26.23
C PRO A 246 -2.20 -5.94 26.28
N ALA A 247 -2.60 -4.78 25.74
CA ALA A 247 -1.81 -3.55 25.81
C ALA A 247 -1.73 -3.03 27.26
N ASP A 248 -2.86 -3.02 27.99
CA ASP A 248 -2.92 -2.59 29.40
C ASP A 248 -2.11 -3.53 30.29
N PHE A 249 -2.17 -4.85 30.04
CA PHE A 249 -1.33 -5.82 30.75
C PHE A 249 0.18 -5.53 30.52
N LEU A 250 0.58 -5.27 29.28
CA LEU A 250 1.97 -4.94 28.97
C LEU A 250 2.39 -3.59 29.57
N ALA A 251 1.50 -2.60 29.57
CA ALA A 251 1.75 -1.30 30.19
C ALA A 251 1.96 -1.44 31.71
N ALA A 252 1.09 -2.22 32.39
CA ALA A 252 1.23 -2.51 33.82
C ALA A 252 2.53 -3.27 34.12
N LEU A 253 2.91 -4.24 33.27
CA LEU A 253 4.15 -4.97 33.41
C LEU A 253 5.38 -4.04 33.27
N VAL A 254 5.40 -3.20 32.25
CA VAL A 254 6.49 -2.21 32.01
C VAL A 254 6.57 -1.23 33.19
N ALA A 255 5.44 -0.72 33.67
CA ALA A 255 5.40 0.20 34.82
C ALA A 255 5.92 -0.49 36.10
N LYS A 256 5.52 -1.74 36.36
CA LYS A 256 5.99 -2.51 37.51
C LYS A 256 7.50 -2.76 37.48
N VAL A 257 8.03 -3.17 36.33
CA VAL A 257 9.47 -3.40 36.15
C VAL A 257 10.26 -2.10 36.23
N GLY A 258 9.77 -1.02 35.58
CA GLY A 258 10.37 0.31 35.65
C GLY A 258 10.40 0.87 37.08
N GLY A 259 9.28 0.70 37.83
CA GLY A 259 9.19 1.08 39.25
C GLY A 259 10.16 0.29 40.13
N ALA A 260 10.25 -1.04 39.95
CA ALA A 260 11.20 -1.88 40.70
C ALA A 260 12.68 -1.47 40.44
N ILE A 261 13.03 -1.17 39.19
CA ILE A 261 14.36 -0.65 38.84
C ILE A 261 14.57 0.74 39.45
N GLY A 262 13.56 1.61 39.40
CA GLY A 262 13.60 2.95 39.98
C GLY A 262 13.80 2.93 41.49
N THR A 263 13.27 1.97 42.23
CA THR A 263 13.52 1.81 43.68
C THR A 263 14.87 1.18 43.98
N ALA A 264 15.42 0.34 43.10
CA ALA A 264 16.71 -0.32 43.29
C ALA A 264 17.93 0.60 43.00
N LEU A 265 17.73 1.67 42.21
CA LEU A 265 18.79 2.60 41.83
C LEU A 265 18.80 3.86 42.72
N PRO A 266 19.99 4.35 43.11
CA PRO A 266 20.09 5.62 43.85
C PRO A 266 19.55 6.78 43.00
N PRO A 267 18.92 7.79 43.65
CA PRO A 267 18.43 8.98 42.94
C PRO A 267 19.58 9.71 42.24
N GLY A 268 19.39 9.99 40.92
CA GLY A 268 20.41 10.67 40.12
C GLY A 268 20.13 10.54 38.62
N ILE A 269 21.00 11.15 37.81
CA ILE A 269 20.89 11.19 36.35
C ILE A 269 20.88 9.79 35.75
N PHE A 270 21.63 8.84 36.32
CA PHE A 270 21.70 7.47 35.84
C PHE A 270 20.34 6.74 36.01
N ARG A 271 19.68 6.94 37.16
CA ARG A 271 18.31 6.39 37.36
C ARG A 271 17.34 6.99 36.36
N SER A 272 17.36 8.30 36.16
CA SER A 272 16.48 8.96 35.19
C SER A 272 16.76 8.50 33.76
N LEU A 273 18.01 8.30 33.34
CA LEU A 273 18.33 7.73 32.03
C LEU A 273 17.72 6.35 31.84
N ILE A 274 17.81 5.48 32.84
CA ILE A 274 17.30 4.11 32.72
C ILE A 274 15.77 4.12 32.74
N VAL A 275 15.14 4.81 33.68
CA VAL A 275 13.67 4.77 33.86
C VAL A 275 12.98 5.63 32.81
N ASP A 276 13.36 6.90 32.68
CA ASP A 276 12.67 7.89 31.85
C ASP A 276 13.16 7.89 30.40
N GLY A 277 14.42 7.52 30.16
CA GLY A 277 14.99 7.41 28.81
C GLY A 277 14.80 6.03 28.19
N LEU A 278 15.37 4.99 28.79
CA LEU A 278 15.42 3.65 28.21
C LEU A 278 14.09 2.89 28.36
N PHE A 279 13.60 2.76 29.61
CA PHE A 279 12.38 2.00 29.89
C PHE A 279 11.13 2.68 29.32
N ALA A 280 11.03 3.99 29.37
CA ALA A 280 9.92 4.72 28.74
C ALA A 280 9.90 4.49 27.22
N GLY A 281 11.06 4.54 26.55
CA GLY A 281 11.17 4.29 25.13
C GLY A 281 10.84 2.86 24.72
N VAL A 282 11.39 1.86 25.42
CA VAL A 282 11.08 0.43 25.19
C VAL A 282 9.62 0.12 25.51
N GLY A 283 9.11 0.67 26.61
CA GLY A 283 7.73 0.49 27.05
C GLY A 283 6.73 0.97 26.02
N ALA A 284 6.93 2.17 25.47
CA ALA A 284 6.09 2.71 24.42
C ALA A 284 5.99 1.78 23.22
N VAL A 285 7.10 1.17 22.77
CA VAL A 285 7.10 0.23 21.63
C VAL A 285 6.35 -1.05 21.96
N ILE A 286 6.56 -1.61 23.16
CA ILE A 286 5.97 -2.91 23.57
C ILE A 286 4.45 -2.77 23.76
N VAL A 287 3.97 -1.68 24.35
CA VAL A 287 2.53 -1.45 24.60
C VAL A 287 1.74 -1.37 23.29
N PHE A 288 2.32 -0.86 22.20
CA PHE A 288 1.66 -0.80 20.90
C PHE A 288 1.73 -2.10 20.09
N LEU A 289 2.56 -3.07 20.49
CA LEU A 289 2.73 -4.31 19.75
C LEU A 289 1.44 -5.11 19.54
N PRO A 290 0.56 -5.32 20.52
CA PRO A 290 -0.70 -6.05 20.32
C PRO A 290 -1.60 -5.40 19.27
N GLN A 291 -1.72 -4.08 19.28
CA GLN A 291 -2.53 -3.32 18.33
C GLN A 291 -2.04 -3.51 16.89
N ILE A 292 -0.73 -3.44 16.69
CA ILE A 292 -0.10 -3.63 15.40
C ILE A 292 -0.24 -5.08 14.92
N LEU A 293 -0.11 -6.06 15.82
CA LEU A 293 -0.26 -7.48 15.48
C LEU A 293 -1.69 -7.81 15.05
N ILE A 294 -2.71 -7.31 15.76
CA ILE A 294 -4.11 -7.51 15.37
C ILE A 294 -4.38 -6.89 14.00
N LEU A 295 -3.87 -5.68 13.73
CA LEU A 295 -3.98 -5.08 12.42
C LEU A 295 -3.35 -5.94 11.32
N PHE A 296 -2.10 -6.37 11.52
CA PHE A 296 -1.42 -7.21 10.53
C PHE A 296 -2.12 -8.56 10.34
N LEU A 297 -2.72 -9.12 11.39
CA LEU A 297 -3.53 -10.32 11.29
C LEU A 297 -4.69 -10.12 10.31
N PHE A 298 -5.46 -9.03 10.46
CA PHE A 298 -6.57 -8.72 9.56
C PHE A 298 -6.09 -8.49 8.12
N ILE A 299 -5.02 -7.71 7.93
CA ILE A 299 -4.45 -7.46 6.60
C ILE A 299 -4.01 -8.78 5.96
N LEU A 300 -3.30 -9.65 6.68
CA LEU A 300 -2.84 -10.94 6.16
C LEU A 300 -4.00 -11.86 5.79
N VAL A 301 -5.06 -11.89 6.60
CA VAL A 301 -6.28 -12.67 6.30
C VAL A 301 -6.96 -12.13 5.05
N LEU A 302 -7.19 -10.83 4.96
CA LEU A 302 -7.83 -10.20 3.80
C LEU A 302 -7.00 -10.34 2.51
N GLU A 303 -5.67 -10.27 2.63
CA GLU A 303 -4.74 -10.47 1.52
C GLU A 303 -4.74 -11.92 1.06
N SER A 304 -4.59 -12.88 1.98
CA SER A 304 -4.53 -14.31 1.66
C SER A 304 -5.85 -14.87 1.13
N THR A 305 -6.99 -14.32 1.55
CA THR A 305 -8.31 -14.69 1.00
C THR A 305 -8.55 -14.15 -0.41
N GLY A 306 -7.77 -13.18 -0.89
CA GLY A 306 -7.99 -12.48 -2.15
C GLY A 306 -9.05 -11.37 -2.10
N TYR A 307 -9.55 -11.03 -0.91
CA TYR A 307 -10.55 -9.96 -0.75
C TYR A 307 -9.98 -8.57 -1.01
N MET A 308 -8.70 -8.34 -0.69
CA MET A 308 -8.04 -7.03 -0.85
C MET A 308 -8.08 -6.52 -2.30
N VAL A 309 -7.92 -7.41 -3.27
CA VAL A 309 -7.98 -7.07 -4.69
C VAL A 309 -9.38 -6.61 -5.09
N ARG A 310 -10.43 -7.25 -4.56
CA ARG A 310 -11.83 -6.88 -4.78
C ARG A 310 -12.20 -5.57 -4.12
N ALA A 311 -11.70 -5.34 -2.92
CA ALA A 311 -11.84 -4.05 -2.24
C ALA A 311 -11.17 -2.92 -3.04
N ALA A 312 -9.98 -3.15 -3.59
CA ALA A 312 -9.28 -2.21 -4.46
C ALA A 312 -10.07 -1.91 -5.74
N PHE A 313 -10.63 -2.94 -6.38
CA PHE A 313 -11.48 -2.79 -7.56
C PHE A 313 -12.75 -1.99 -7.26
N LEU A 314 -13.42 -2.29 -6.13
CA LEU A 314 -14.61 -1.58 -5.69
C LEU A 314 -14.35 -0.09 -5.44
N MET A 315 -13.19 0.22 -4.88
CA MET A 315 -12.79 1.59 -4.53
C MET A 315 -12.13 2.35 -5.70
N ASP A 316 -11.85 1.69 -6.82
CA ASP A 316 -11.13 2.29 -7.96
C ASP A 316 -11.84 3.54 -8.49
N ARG A 317 -13.17 3.49 -8.63
CA ARG A 317 -13.95 4.65 -9.07
C ARG A 317 -13.81 5.86 -8.13
N LEU A 318 -13.74 5.63 -6.81
CA LEU A 318 -13.55 6.72 -5.84
C LEU A 318 -12.12 7.24 -5.89
N MET A 319 -11.13 6.35 -5.96
CA MET A 319 -9.72 6.70 -6.02
C MET A 319 -9.38 7.44 -7.31
N SER A 320 -9.97 7.05 -8.45
CA SER A 320 -9.74 7.70 -9.74
C SER A 320 -10.17 9.16 -9.77
N HIS A 321 -11.22 9.55 -9.03
CA HIS A 321 -11.60 10.96 -8.88
C HIS A 321 -10.52 11.80 -8.17
N ALA A 322 -9.75 11.19 -7.27
CA ALA A 322 -8.59 11.81 -6.65
C ALA A 322 -7.29 11.69 -7.47
N GLY A 323 -7.36 11.10 -8.67
CA GLY A 323 -6.22 10.85 -9.54
C GLY A 323 -5.32 9.71 -9.08
N LEU A 324 -5.83 8.79 -8.26
CA LEU A 324 -5.14 7.60 -7.78
C LEU A 324 -5.75 6.33 -8.38
N SER A 325 -4.98 5.27 -8.53
CA SER A 325 -5.50 3.96 -8.89
C SER A 325 -6.15 3.26 -7.69
N GLY A 326 -7.06 2.31 -7.92
CA GLY A 326 -7.68 1.51 -6.87
C GLY A 326 -6.67 0.76 -6.00
N ARG A 327 -5.47 0.43 -6.53
CA ARG A 327 -4.39 -0.19 -5.75
C ARG A 327 -3.89 0.71 -4.61
N ALA A 328 -4.03 2.03 -4.72
CA ALA A 328 -3.68 2.97 -3.66
C ALA A 328 -4.57 2.84 -2.42
N PHE A 329 -5.79 2.27 -2.57
CA PHE A 329 -6.72 2.08 -1.47
C PHE A 329 -6.12 1.22 -0.34
N ILE A 330 -5.43 0.12 -0.69
CA ILE A 330 -4.84 -0.81 0.28
C ILE A 330 -3.77 -0.14 1.16
N PRO A 331 -2.74 0.53 0.59
CA PRO A 331 -1.78 1.32 1.36
C PRO A 331 -2.42 2.40 2.22
N LEU A 332 -3.38 3.14 1.69
CA LEU A 332 -4.08 4.19 2.43
C LEU A 332 -4.90 3.64 3.59
N LEU A 333 -5.61 2.52 3.36
CA LEU A 333 -6.34 1.81 4.42
C LEU A 333 -5.39 1.35 5.54
N SER A 334 -4.26 0.73 5.18
CA SER A 334 -3.25 0.29 6.14
C SER A 334 -2.70 1.47 6.96
N SER A 335 -2.67 2.67 6.37
CA SER A 335 -2.15 3.89 7.01
C SER A 335 -3.05 4.42 8.13
N PHE A 336 -4.32 4.02 8.20
CA PHE A 336 -5.19 4.32 9.35
C PHE A 336 -4.68 3.71 10.66
N ALA A 337 -4.05 2.55 10.57
CA ALA A 337 -3.44 1.99 11.77
C ALA A 337 -2.02 2.52 11.95
N CYS A 338 -1.20 2.49 10.89
CA CYS A 338 0.16 3.03 10.94
C CYS A 338 0.64 3.39 9.52
N ALA A 339 1.19 4.59 9.34
CA ALA A 339 1.70 5.04 8.05
C ALA A 339 2.90 4.22 7.55
N VAL A 340 3.71 3.65 8.46
CA VAL A 340 4.90 2.86 8.10
C VAL A 340 4.55 1.64 7.25
N PRO A 341 3.68 0.69 7.68
CA PRO A 341 3.26 -0.42 6.83
C PRO A 341 2.45 0.05 5.62
N GLY A 342 1.67 1.12 5.72
CA GLY A 342 0.96 1.71 4.59
C GLY A 342 1.91 2.14 3.47
N ILE A 343 2.96 2.89 3.78
CA ILE A 343 3.98 3.30 2.82
C ILE A 343 4.72 2.08 2.24
N MET A 344 5.04 1.09 3.05
CA MET A 344 5.67 -0.14 2.56
C MET A 344 4.76 -0.94 1.61
N ALA A 345 3.46 -0.93 1.84
CA ALA A 345 2.47 -1.59 0.98
C ALA A 345 2.35 -0.93 -0.41
N THR A 346 2.81 0.32 -0.58
CA THR A 346 2.81 0.99 -1.90
C THR A 346 3.68 0.30 -2.95
N ARG A 347 4.51 -0.66 -2.56
CA ARG A 347 5.29 -1.50 -3.49
C ARG A 347 4.43 -2.36 -4.41
N THR A 348 3.16 -2.56 -4.06
CA THR A 348 2.18 -3.25 -4.90
C THR A 348 1.61 -2.37 -6.03
N ILE A 349 1.96 -1.08 -6.04
CA ILE A 349 1.55 -0.13 -7.07
C ILE A 349 2.62 -0.10 -8.15
N ASP A 350 2.28 -0.50 -9.37
CA ASP A 350 3.22 -0.62 -10.49
C ASP A 350 3.59 0.77 -11.05
N ASP A 351 2.64 1.70 -11.15
CA ASP A 351 2.91 3.07 -11.63
C ASP A 351 3.75 3.84 -10.60
N PRO A 352 4.98 4.25 -10.95
CA PRO A 352 5.84 5.00 -10.04
C PRO A 352 5.24 6.33 -9.57
N LYS A 353 4.39 6.95 -10.39
CA LYS A 353 3.74 8.23 -10.07
C LYS A 353 2.59 8.03 -9.07
N ASP A 354 1.76 7.02 -9.28
CA ASP A 354 0.71 6.63 -8.33
C ASP A 354 1.33 6.20 -7.00
N ARG A 355 2.38 5.40 -7.06
CA ARG A 355 3.14 4.96 -5.89
C ARG A 355 3.67 6.16 -5.10
N LEU A 356 4.34 7.10 -5.78
CA LEU A 356 4.88 8.29 -5.13
C LEU A 356 3.79 9.16 -4.52
N THR A 357 2.71 9.41 -5.26
CA THR A 357 1.57 10.19 -4.74
C THR A 357 0.98 9.52 -3.51
N THR A 358 0.78 8.20 -3.54
CA THR A 358 0.26 7.43 -2.40
C THR A 358 1.19 7.51 -1.19
N ILE A 359 2.52 7.41 -1.39
CA ILE A 359 3.51 7.59 -0.32
C ILE A 359 3.37 8.97 0.33
N LEU A 360 3.22 10.01 -0.48
CA LEU A 360 3.15 11.39 0.01
C LEU A 360 1.85 11.69 0.76
N VAL A 361 0.72 11.09 0.39
CA VAL A 361 -0.58 11.35 1.04
C VAL A 361 -0.90 10.38 2.18
N ALA A 362 -0.26 9.21 2.24
CA ALA A 362 -0.45 8.22 3.30
C ALA A 362 -0.35 8.81 4.73
N PRO A 363 0.55 9.75 5.03
CA PRO A 363 0.64 10.38 6.33
C PRO A 363 -0.58 11.22 6.76
N LEU A 364 -1.43 11.63 5.83
CA LEU A 364 -2.66 12.37 6.15
C LEU A 364 -3.76 11.47 6.73
N MET A 365 -3.69 10.16 6.49
CA MET A 365 -4.59 9.21 7.15
C MET A 365 -4.40 9.24 8.66
N THR A 366 -5.51 9.35 9.38
CA THR A 366 -5.50 9.43 10.85
C THR A 366 -5.10 8.08 11.44
N CYS A 367 -3.86 7.96 11.88
CA CYS A 367 -3.35 6.72 12.49
C CYS A 367 -3.80 6.57 13.95
N SER A 368 -3.74 5.33 14.46
CA SER A 368 -4.14 4.98 15.82
C SER A 368 -3.38 5.76 16.91
N ALA A 369 -2.12 6.12 16.67
CA ALA A 369 -1.30 6.89 17.61
C ALA A 369 -1.81 8.33 17.86
N ARG A 370 -2.72 8.84 17.03
CA ARG A 370 -3.38 10.14 17.26
C ARG A 370 -4.55 10.07 18.24
N LEU A 371 -5.16 8.89 18.40
CA LEU A 371 -6.36 8.73 19.25
C LEU A 371 -6.17 9.17 20.68
N PRO A 372 -5.08 8.82 21.39
CA PRO A 372 -4.87 9.29 22.76
C PRO A 372 -4.90 10.81 22.90
N VAL A 373 -4.33 11.52 21.92
CA VAL A 373 -4.35 12.99 21.89
C VAL A 373 -5.77 13.50 21.63
N TYR A 374 -6.47 12.92 20.66
CA TYR A 374 -7.85 13.31 20.35
C TYR A 374 -8.79 13.08 21.55
N THR A 375 -8.71 11.91 22.19
CA THR A 375 -9.54 11.59 23.35
C THR A 375 -9.25 12.50 24.55
N LEU A 376 -7.97 12.84 24.79
CA LEU A 376 -7.58 13.76 25.83
C LEU A 376 -8.19 15.16 25.62
N ILE A 377 -7.99 15.72 24.42
CA ILE A 377 -8.44 17.09 24.10
C ILE A 377 -9.97 17.16 24.00
N ILE A 378 -10.59 16.20 23.33
CA ILE A 378 -12.06 16.14 23.23
C ILE A 378 -12.68 15.98 24.61
N GLY A 379 -12.14 15.10 25.45
CA GLY A 379 -12.63 14.92 26.83
C GLY A 379 -12.46 16.15 27.73
N ALA A 380 -11.42 16.98 27.50
CA ALA A 380 -11.17 18.19 28.27
C ALA A 380 -12.07 19.38 27.86
N PHE A 381 -12.33 19.54 26.55
CA PHE A 381 -12.92 20.78 26.01
C PHE A 381 -14.29 20.61 25.40
N ILE A 382 -14.68 19.39 24.99
CA ILE A 382 -15.97 19.12 24.33
C ILE A 382 -16.95 18.53 25.35
N PRO A 383 -18.07 19.20 25.65
CA PRO A 383 -19.03 18.70 26.64
C PRO A 383 -19.63 17.35 26.23
N ALA A 384 -19.79 16.45 27.19
CA ALA A 384 -20.42 15.15 27.02
C ALA A 384 -21.95 15.32 26.94
N ARG A 385 -22.47 15.79 25.79
CA ARG A 385 -23.91 15.93 25.53
C ARG A 385 -24.30 15.16 24.28
N ASN A 386 -25.51 14.65 24.26
CA ASN A 386 -26.07 14.02 23.06
C ASN A 386 -26.63 15.10 22.13
N VAL A 387 -26.24 15.04 20.84
CA VAL A 387 -26.77 15.90 19.77
C VAL A 387 -28.03 15.28 19.16
N LEU A 388 -28.02 13.94 19.04
CA LEU A 388 -29.15 13.12 18.57
C LEU A 388 -29.31 11.92 19.51
N PRO A 389 -30.48 11.25 19.55
CA PRO A 389 -30.65 10.02 20.32
C PRO A 389 -29.57 8.99 19.95
N GLY A 390 -28.69 8.67 20.90
CA GLY A 390 -27.61 7.71 20.72
C GLY A 390 -26.31 8.27 20.10
N ILE A 391 -26.24 9.57 19.72
CA ILE A 391 -25.03 10.18 19.16
C ILE A 391 -24.49 11.28 20.07
N GLY A 392 -23.39 11.01 20.75
CA GLY A 392 -22.69 12.01 21.58
C GLY A 392 -21.86 12.99 20.75
N LEU A 393 -21.82 14.26 21.19
CA LEU A 393 -21.03 15.33 20.55
C LEU A 393 -19.54 14.98 20.44
N GLN A 394 -18.97 14.37 21.46
CA GLN A 394 -17.56 13.95 21.48
C GLN A 394 -17.26 12.93 20.37
N GLY A 395 -18.16 11.94 20.17
CA GLY A 395 -18.05 10.97 19.09
C GLY A 395 -18.17 11.60 17.70
N LEU A 396 -19.08 12.60 17.57
CA LEU A 396 -19.25 13.34 16.30
C LEU A 396 -17.99 14.15 15.95
N VAL A 397 -17.36 14.81 16.91
CA VAL A 397 -16.10 15.55 16.71
C VAL A 397 -14.98 14.59 16.32
N MET A 398 -14.88 13.43 17.00
CA MET A 398 -13.91 12.40 16.64
C MET A 398 -14.10 11.93 15.19
N PHE A 399 -15.32 11.62 14.80
CA PHE A 399 -15.67 11.22 13.43
C PHE A 399 -15.32 12.33 12.41
N ALA A 400 -15.64 13.59 12.74
CA ALA A 400 -15.31 14.72 11.87
C ALA A 400 -13.80 14.87 11.64
N LEU A 401 -12.95 14.63 12.67
CA LEU A 401 -11.50 14.65 12.52
C LEU A 401 -11.00 13.54 11.57
N TYR A 402 -11.58 12.35 11.63
CA TYR A 402 -11.25 11.25 10.71
C TYR A 402 -11.65 11.60 9.27
N VAL A 403 -12.88 12.07 9.07
CA VAL A 403 -13.37 12.51 7.76
C VAL A 403 -12.49 13.63 7.19
N THR A 404 -12.12 14.61 8.02
CA THR A 404 -11.23 15.71 7.62
C THR A 404 -9.86 15.18 7.16
N GLY A 405 -9.29 14.18 7.84
CA GLY A 405 -8.05 13.52 7.41
C GLY A 405 -8.18 12.85 6.04
N VAL A 406 -9.26 12.10 5.81
CA VAL A 406 -9.53 11.42 4.53
C VAL A 406 -9.72 12.43 3.40
N VAL A 407 -10.60 13.43 3.61
CA VAL A 407 -10.86 14.47 2.61
C VAL A 407 -9.57 15.24 2.31
N GLY A 408 -8.80 15.60 3.35
CA GLY A 408 -7.50 16.25 3.19
C GLY A 408 -6.51 15.43 2.37
N ALA A 409 -6.47 14.12 2.57
CA ALA A 409 -5.62 13.22 1.78
C ALA A 409 -6.04 13.13 0.30
N LEU A 410 -7.35 13.03 0.02
CA LEU A 410 -7.87 13.00 -1.36
C LEU A 410 -7.62 14.34 -2.07
N LEU A 411 -7.82 15.47 -1.39
CA LEU A 411 -7.52 16.80 -1.93
C LEU A 411 -6.01 16.97 -2.17
N ALA A 412 -5.18 16.57 -1.23
CA ALA A 412 -3.73 16.59 -1.39
C ALA A 412 -3.28 15.73 -2.57
N ALA A 413 -3.85 14.52 -2.74
CA ALA A 413 -3.58 13.67 -3.89
C ALA A 413 -3.93 14.38 -5.21
N LEU A 414 -5.11 14.99 -5.29
CA LEU A 414 -5.57 15.73 -6.47
C LEU A 414 -4.62 16.89 -6.81
N VAL A 415 -4.21 17.68 -5.81
CA VAL A 415 -3.27 18.80 -5.99
C VAL A 415 -1.90 18.28 -6.42
N LEU A 416 -1.36 17.26 -5.76
CA LEU A 416 -0.05 16.68 -6.10
C LEU A 416 -0.02 16.12 -7.53
N ARG A 417 -1.09 15.47 -7.96
CA ARG A 417 -1.22 14.93 -9.32
C ARG A 417 -1.28 16.01 -10.39
N ARG A 418 -1.88 17.15 -10.08
CA ARG A 418 -1.97 18.28 -11.02
C ARG A 418 -0.70 19.13 -11.05
N THR A 419 0.06 19.18 -9.98
CA THR A 419 1.19 20.11 -9.83
C THR A 419 2.55 19.42 -9.91
N VAL A 420 2.80 18.45 -9.05
CA VAL A 420 4.14 17.87 -8.80
C VAL A 420 4.36 16.57 -9.59
N VAL A 421 3.35 15.71 -9.65
CA VAL A 421 3.43 14.37 -10.24
C VAL A 421 2.52 14.30 -11.47
N LYS A 422 2.79 15.10 -12.48
CA LYS A 422 1.96 15.22 -13.69
C LYS A 422 1.99 13.94 -14.55
N GLY A 423 0.80 13.57 -15.09
CA GLY A 423 0.63 12.48 -16.05
C GLY A 423 0.55 11.09 -15.40
N GLY A 424 -0.05 10.14 -16.10
CA GLY A 424 -0.35 8.79 -15.63
C GLY A 424 -1.79 8.70 -15.09
N GLY A 425 -2.59 7.91 -15.72
CA GLY A 425 -3.95 7.50 -15.43
C GLY A 425 -4.16 6.35 -16.37
N GLY A 426 -3.27 5.32 -16.28
CA GLY A 426 -3.44 4.07 -17.01
C GLY A 426 -4.77 3.43 -16.59
N ALA A 427 -5.51 2.87 -17.55
CA ALA A 427 -6.71 2.09 -17.24
C ALA A 427 -6.34 1.01 -16.23
N PHE A 428 -7.07 0.97 -15.12
CA PHE A 428 -6.89 0.00 -14.06
C PHE A 428 -7.37 -1.38 -14.57
N MET A 429 -6.44 -2.21 -15.01
CA MET A 429 -6.70 -3.62 -15.28
C MET A 429 -6.13 -4.45 -14.15
N MET A 430 -6.97 -5.20 -13.44
CA MET A 430 -6.54 -6.10 -12.39
C MET A 430 -7.22 -7.46 -12.55
N GLU A 431 -6.43 -8.51 -12.59
CA GLU A 431 -6.94 -9.87 -12.52
C GLU A 431 -7.40 -10.15 -11.10
N LEU A 432 -8.64 -10.61 -10.94
CA LEU A 432 -9.19 -11.00 -9.65
C LEU A 432 -8.64 -12.39 -9.29
N PRO A 433 -7.79 -12.51 -8.26
CA PRO A 433 -7.29 -13.80 -7.82
C PRO A 433 -8.42 -14.67 -7.30
N LYS A 434 -8.27 -16.00 -7.39
CA LYS A 434 -9.23 -16.94 -6.80
C LYS A 434 -9.25 -16.81 -5.29
N TYR A 435 -10.41 -17.02 -4.66
CA TYR A 435 -10.49 -17.11 -3.22
C TYR A 435 -9.69 -18.32 -2.72
N GLN A 436 -8.88 -18.10 -1.72
CA GLN A 436 -8.08 -19.14 -1.08
C GLN A 436 -8.34 -19.15 0.42
N MET A 437 -8.46 -20.35 0.98
CA MET A 437 -8.48 -20.47 2.44
C MET A 437 -7.09 -20.17 2.98
N PRO A 438 -6.96 -19.20 3.89
CA PRO A 438 -5.67 -18.84 4.47
C PRO A 438 -5.12 -20.00 5.31
N ARG A 439 -3.84 -20.33 5.12
CA ARG A 439 -3.15 -21.32 5.95
C ARG A 439 -2.69 -20.66 7.25
N LEU A 440 -3.12 -21.20 8.38
CA LEU A 440 -2.79 -20.63 9.70
C LEU A 440 -1.27 -20.54 9.94
N ALA A 441 -0.50 -21.49 9.40
CA ALA A 441 0.96 -21.46 9.48
C ALA A 441 1.56 -20.25 8.76
N ASP A 442 1.08 -19.93 7.56
CA ASP A 442 1.56 -18.79 6.75
C ASP A 442 1.21 -17.46 7.43
N ILE A 443 0.01 -17.38 8.02
CA ILE A 443 -0.41 -16.23 8.82
C ILE A 443 0.49 -16.06 10.05
N ALA A 444 0.74 -17.12 10.80
CA ALA A 444 1.56 -17.07 12.01
C ALA A 444 3.01 -16.65 11.70
N ILE A 445 3.60 -17.24 10.65
CA ILE A 445 4.96 -16.88 10.20
C ILE A 445 5.01 -15.44 9.72
N GLY A 446 4.03 -15.01 8.90
CA GLY A 446 3.92 -13.65 8.41
C GLY A 446 3.74 -12.62 9.54
N LEU A 447 2.96 -12.96 10.56
CA LEU A 447 2.75 -12.13 11.73
C LEU A 447 4.03 -11.98 12.55
N LEU A 448 4.72 -13.10 12.82
CA LEU A 448 5.99 -13.11 13.55
C LEU A 448 7.07 -12.29 12.81
N GLN A 449 7.19 -12.46 11.50
CA GLN A 449 8.13 -11.68 10.69
C GLN A 449 7.85 -10.18 10.77
N ARG A 450 6.59 -9.77 10.66
CA ARG A 450 6.19 -8.36 10.76
C ARG A 450 6.43 -7.81 12.17
N ALA A 451 6.17 -8.59 13.22
CA ALA A 451 6.49 -8.23 14.60
C ALA A 451 7.98 -7.98 14.81
N VAL A 452 8.84 -8.90 14.35
CA VAL A 452 10.30 -8.77 14.46
C VAL A 452 10.82 -7.57 13.66
N ILE A 453 10.30 -7.36 12.45
CA ILE A 453 10.66 -6.20 11.61
C ILE A 453 10.27 -4.89 12.32
N PHE A 454 9.06 -4.82 12.90
CA PHE A 454 8.60 -3.67 13.64
C PHE A 454 9.48 -3.39 14.86
N LEU A 455 9.72 -4.38 15.73
CA LEU A 455 10.55 -4.22 16.92
C LEU A 455 11.98 -3.79 16.58
N LYS A 456 12.61 -4.40 15.57
CA LYS A 456 13.98 -4.05 15.17
C LYS A 456 14.09 -2.67 14.53
N ARG A 457 13.13 -2.27 13.72
CA ARG A 457 13.20 -1.02 12.94
C ARG A 457 12.57 0.16 13.67
N ALA A 458 11.29 0.07 14.01
CA ALA A 458 10.60 1.15 14.68
C ALA A 458 11.08 1.28 16.13
N GLY A 459 11.26 0.15 16.84
CA GLY A 459 11.77 0.14 18.21
C GLY A 459 13.14 0.79 18.35
N GLY A 460 14.08 0.50 17.45
CA GLY A 460 15.41 1.13 17.46
C GLY A 460 15.34 2.65 17.28
N ILE A 461 14.52 3.12 16.32
CA ILE A 461 14.36 4.57 16.07
C ILE A 461 13.70 5.25 17.27
N ILE A 462 12.62 4.68 17.80
CA ILE A 462 11.89 5.25 18.94
C ILE A 462 12.82 5.30 20.17
N LEU A 463 13.52 4.23 20.47
CA LEU A 463 14.45 4.17 21.59
C LEU A 463 15.54 5.24 21.48
N THR A 464 16.22 5.33 20.34
CA THR A 464 17.28 6.33 20.11
C THR A 464 16.72 7.74 20.25
N THR A 465 15.54 8.00 19.69
CA THR A 465 14.91 9.32 19.75
C THR A 465 14.48 9.67 21.19
N THR A 466 13.94 8.70 21.95
CA THR A 466 13.55 8.92 23.34
C THR A 466 14.75 9.25 24.22
N ILE A 467 15.88 8.57 24.03
CA ILE A 467 17.12 8.87 24.76
C ILE A 467 17.64 10.27 24.43
N ILE A 468 17.62 10.67 23.15
CA ILE A 468 18.03 12.03 22.73
C ILE A 468 17.11 13.09 23.35
N LEU A 469 15.79 12.88 23.31
CA LEU A 469 14.83 13.80 23.91
C LEU A 469 14.96 13.87 25.43
N TRP A 470 15.20 12.73 26.08
CA TRP A 470 15.52 12.71 27.52
C TRP A 470 16.77 13.55 27.83
N ALA A 471 17.82 13.40 27.03
CA ALA A 471 19.03 14.21 27.21
C ALA A 471 18.75 15.71 27.03
N PHE A 472 17.98 16.10 26.01
CA PHE A 472 17.61 17.50 25.81
C PHE A 472 16.73 18.07 26.92
N ALA A 473 15.87 17.26 27.52
CA ALA A 473 15.01 17.66 28.63
C ALA A 473 15.76 17.69 29.98
N SER A 474 16.81 16.85 30.13
CA SER A 474 17.55 16.73 31.38
C SER A 474 18.75 17.69 31.49
N PHE A 475 19.27 18.19 30.36
CA PHE A 475 20.45 19.03 30.34
C PHE A 475 20.18 20.41 29.72
N PRO A 476 20.82 21.51 30.26
CA PRO A 476 21.51 21.60 31.56
C PRO A 476 20.60 21.32 32.74
N VAL A 477 21.18 20.88 33.87
CA VAL A 477 20.42 20.65 35.10
C VAL A 477 20.07 21.98 35.76
N ALA A 478 18.80 22.17 36.11
CA ALA A 478 18.32 23.39 36.77
C ALA A 478 18.93 23.56 38.15
N GLY A 479 19.30 24.80 38.50
CA GLY A 479 19.74 25.18 39.83
C GLY A 479 18.57 25.23 40.84
N PRO A 480 18.85 25.35 42.15
CA PRO A 480 17.82 25.47 43.17
C PRO A 480 16.86 26.64 42.88
N GLY A 481 15.58 26.35 42.77
CA GLY A 481 14.54 27.36 42.51
C GLY A 481 14.26 27.67 41.03
N GLN A 482 14.98 27.06 40.09
CA GLN A 482 14.71 27.17 38.64
C GLN A 482 13.90 25.98 38.13
N LYS A 483 12.99 26.24 37.20
CA LYS A 483 12.26 25.15 36.52
C LYS A 483 13.16 24.49 35.48
N GLN A 484 13.18 23.16 35.45
CA GLN A 484 13.96 22.39 34.45
C GLN A 484 13.55 22.73 33.01
N SER A 485 12.26 23.01 32.79
CA SER A 485 11.71 23.43 31.49
C SER A 485 12.29 24.72 30.94
N ASP A 486 12.76 25.63 31.81
CA ASP A 486 13.26 26.96 31.39
C ASP A 486 14.76 26.95 31.09
N VAL A 487 15.49 25.97 31.64
CA VAL A 487 16.95 25.89 31.53
C VAL A 487 17.40 24.83 30.53
N SER A 488 16.59 23.83 30.31
CA SER A 488 16.94 22.72 29.44
C SER A 488 17.03 23.10 27.94
N ILE A 489 17.83 22.33 27.17
CA ILE A 489 17.92 22.50 25.73
C ILE A 489 16.51 22.36 25.08
N ALA A 490 15.71 21.44 25.58
CA ALA A 490 14.31 21.26 25.11
C ALA A 490 13.48 22.53 25.38
N GLY A 491 13.69 23.21 26.53
CA GLY A 491 13.04 24.47 26.86
C GLY A 491 13.38 25.58 25.87
N HIS A 492 14.66 25.80 25.59
CA HIS A 492 15.10 26.80 24.62
C HIS A 492 14.58 26.50 23.18
N ILE A 493 14.58 25.22 22.77
CA ILE A 493 13.97 24.83 21.49
C ILE A 493 12.46 25.09 21.51
N GLY A 494 11.78 24.79 22.63
CA GLY A 494 10.37 25.09 22.83
C GLY A 494 10.04 26.58 22.71
N ASP A 495 10.89 27.46 23.29
CA ASP A 495 10.74 28.91 23.15
C ASP A 495 10.93 29.38 21.69
N ALA A 496 11.89 28.81 20.96
CA ALA A 496 12.07 29.10 19.53
C ALA A 496 10.87 28.64 18.70
N ILE A 497 10.33 27.45 18.98
CA ILE A 497 9.10 26.93 18.33
C ILE A 497 7.91 27.83 18.66
N HIS A 498 7.81 28.30 19.91
CA HIS A 498 6.71 29.15 20.36
C HIS A 498 6.58 30.41 19.52
N VAL A 499 7.68 31.07 19.17
CA VAL A 499 7.68 32.26 18.31
C VAL A 499 6.96 31.97 16.96
N VAL A 500 7.14 30.76 16.41
CA VAL A 500 6.54 30.35 15.15
C VAL A 500 5.07 29.97 15.32
N VAL A 501 4.70 29.32 16.42
CA VAL A 501 3.34 28.76 16.59
C VAL A 501 2.41 29.61 17.45
N ALA A 502 2.92 30.67 18.10
CA ALA A 502 2.10 31.64 18.84
C ALA A 502 0.99 32.29 17.99
N PRO A 503 1.21 32.67 16.70
CA PRO A 503 0.16 33.27 15.86
C PRO A 503 -1.03 32.36 15.59
N ILE A 504 -0.89 31.04 15.74
CA ILE A 504 -1.96 30.05 15.58
C ILE A 504 -2.60 29.66 16.92
N GLY A 505 -2.34 30.43 17.99
CA GLY A 505 -2.96 30.29 19.30
C GLY A 505 -2.32 29.24 20.21
N PHE A 506 -1.09 28.80 19.93
CA PHE A 506 -0.38 27.84 20.77
C PHE A 506 0.43 28.54 21.88
N ASN A 507 0.32 28.02 23.09
CA ASN A 507 1.07 28.50 24.25
C ASN A 507 2.43 27.77 24.37
N LYS A 508 3.26 28.19 25.34
CA LYS A 508 4.58 27.58 25.60
C LYS A 508 4.49 26.09 25.93
N ASP A 509 3.46 25.67 26.69
CA ASP A 509 3.27 24.28 27.11
C ASP A 509 3.04 23.38 25.88
N ILE A 510 2.23 23.85 24.91
CA ILE A 510 2.02 23.17 23.64
C ILE A 510 3.32 23.10 22.85
N SER A 511 4.06 24.20 22.77
CA SER A 511 5.33 24.27 22.01
C SER A 511 6.35 23.25 22.50
N LEU A 512 6.47 23.10 23.81
CA LEU A 512 7.30 22.06 24.43
C LEU A 512 6.83 20.64 24.11
N ALA A 513 5.52 20.41 24.13
CA ALA A 513 4.94 19.10 23.84
C ALA A 513 5.02 18.70 22.35
N LEU A 514 5.11 19.68 21.42
CA LEU A 514 5.26 19.40 19.99
C LEU A 514 6.57 18.69 19.66
N LEU A 515 7.66 18.97 20.36
CA LEU A 515 8.96 18.38 20.09
C LEU A 515 8.96 16.85 20.27
N PRO A 516 8.58 16.29 21.44
CA PRO A 516 8.44 14.85 21.60
C PRO A 516 7.31 14.24 20.75
N ALA A 517 6.24 14.98 20.48
CA ALA A 517 5.15 14.53 19.60
C ALA A 517 5.59 14.29 18.14
N MET A 518 6.62 14.99 17.67
CA MET A 518 7.22 14.72 16.35
C MET A 518 8.08 13.46 16.33
N ALA A 519 8.61 13.05 17.45
CA ALA A 519 9.36 11.78 17.56
C ALA A 519 8.41 10.58 17.54
N ALA A 520 7.40 10.60 18.41
CA ALA A 520 6.36 9.60 18.50
C ALA A 520 5.07 10.28 19.00
N ARG A 521 3.98 10.16 18.28
CA ARG A 521 2.75 10.92 18.53
C ARG A 521 2.07 10.59 19.85
N GLU A 522 2.15 9.36 20.27
CA GLU A 522 1.65 8.88 21.55
C GLU A 522 2.36 9.53 22.74
N VAL A 523 3.60 9.92 22.56
CA VAL A 523 4.40 10.61 23.60
C VAL A 523 3.87 12.03 23.85
N ALA A 524 3.10 12.61 22.96
CA ALA A 524 2.52 13.93 23.16
C ALA A 524 1.68 14.03 24.44
N VAL A 525 0.87 13.01 24.73
CA VAL A 525 0.04 12.97 25.95
C VAL A 525 0.92 12.89 27.20
N ALA A 526 1.93 12.04 27.17
CA ALA A 526 2.90 11.93 28.27
C ALA A 526 3.69 13.22 28.45
N ALA A 527 4.11 13.87 27.35
CA ALA A 527 4.82 15.14 27.39
C ALA A 527 3.96 16.27 27.98
N ILE A 528 2.70 16.39 27.56
CA ILE A 528 1.75 17.33 28.16
C ILE A 528 1.59 16.99 29.66
N GLY A 529 1.40 15.72 30.01
CA GLY A 529 1.31 15.27 31.40
C GLY A 529 2.54 15.65 32.21
N THR A 530 3.75 15.50 31.66
CA THR A 530 5.00 15.85 32.33
C THR A 530 5.12 17.37 32.56
N VAL A 531 4.81 18.19 31.56
CA VAL A 531 4.80 19.66 31.70
C VAL A 531 3.83 20.10 32.80
N TYR A 532 2.68 19.47 32.97
CA TYR A 532 1.69 19.80 33.99
C TYR A 532 1.92 19.13 35.34
N SER A 533 2.64 17.99 35.44
CA SER A 533 2.92 17.30 36.71
C SER A 533 4.18 17.84 37.41
N ILE A 534 5.16 18.34 36.67
CA ILE A 534 6.35 19.02 37.23
C ILE A 534 5.92 20.22 38.09
N ASP A 535 4.85 20.92 37.74
CA ASP A 535 4.31 22.03 38.50
C ASP A 535 3.55 21.64 39.78
N ALA A 536 3.19 20.34 39.98
CA ALA A 536 2.25 19.94 41.02
C ALA A 536 2.70 18.86 42.00
N GLY A 537 3.82 18.19 41.79
CA GLY A 537 4.32 17.13 42.71
C GLY A 537 3.37 15.94 42.93
N GLN A 538 2.40 15.70 42.06
CA GLN A 538 1.38 14.62 42.16
C GLN A 538 1.37 13.73 40.95
N GLU A 539 1.02 12.45 41.14
CA GLU A 539 0.78 11.50 40.04
C GLU A 539 -0.33 12.01 39.10
N ALA A 540 -0.01 12.11 37.81
CA ALA A 540 -0.91 12.64 36.80
C ALA A 540 -2.00 11.61 36.42
N ASN A 541 -3.18 11.74 37.00
CA ASN A 541 -4.39 11.07 36.52
C ASN A 541 -4.97 11.84 35.31
N VAL A 542 -5.47 11.14 34.29
CA VAL A 542 -6.02 11.72 33.04
C VAL A 542 -7.08 12.80 33.33
N GLN A 543 -7.95 12.58 34.32
CA GLN A 543 -8.98 13.55 34.72
C GLN A 543 -8.39 14.84 35.30
N THR A 544 -7.34 14.74 36.12
CA THR A 544 -6.64 15.89 36.68
C THR A 544 -5.93 16.69 35.58
N LEU A 545 -5.38 16.00 34.57
CA LEU A 545 -4.73 16.63 33.42
C LEU A 545 -5.76 17.40 32.57
N GLN A 546 -6.91 16.82 32.30
CA GLN A 546 -8.01 17.46 31.57
C GLN A 546 -8.47 18.76 32.26
N GLN A 547 -8.67 18.73 33.57
CA GLN A 547 -9.07 19.91 34.36
C GLN A 547 -8.02 21.02 34.33
N LYS A 548 -6.73 20.68 34.45
CA LYS A 548 -5.63 21.65 34.38
C LYS A 548 -5.51 22.29 33.02
N MET A 549 -5.70 21.50 31.94
CA MET A 549 -5.69 21.99 30.57
C MET A 549 -6.87 22.95 30.31
N ALA A 550 -8.07 22.59 30.77
CA ALA A 550 -9.27 23.43 30.64
C ALA A 550 -9.13 24.80 31.33
N GLY A 551 -8.30 24.90 32.38
CA GLY A 551 -8.00 26.17 33.04
C GLY A 551 -6.93 27.04 32.38
N ARG A 552 -6.16 26.49 31.40
CA ARG A 552 -5.04 27.19 30.78
C ARG A 552 -5.16 27.40 29.28
N TRP A 553 -5.99 26.63 28.60
CA TRP A 553 -6.20 26.72 27.16
C TRP A 553 -7.61 27.25 26.87
N SER A 554 -7.73 28.06 25.86
CA SER A 554 -9.06 28.40 25.32
C SER A 554 -9.59 27.28 24.44
N LEU A 555 -10.90 27.25 24.20
CA LEU A 555 -11.52 26.30 23.29
C LEU A 555 -10.97 26.49 21.85
N ALA A 556 -10.69 27.73 21.45
CA ALA A 556 -10.07 28.05 20.17
C ALA A 556 -8.69 27.39 20.03
N THR A 557 -7.86 27.45 21.07
CA THR A 557 -6.54 26.79 21.14
C THR A 557 -6.68 25.26 21.03
N ALA A 558 -7.63 24.67 21.74
CA ALA A 558 -7.88 23.23 21.71
C ALA A 558 -8.31 22.75 20.32
N LEU A 559 -9.22 23.46 19.65
CA LEU A 559 -9.65 23.16 18.29
C LEU A 559 -8.53 23.33 17.27
N ALA A 560 -7.71 24.38 17.40
CA ALA A 560 -6.52 24.58 16.57
C ALA A 560 -5.51 23.45 16.73
N PHE A 561 -5.30 22.99 17.97
CA PHE A 561 -4.43 21.86 18.26
C PHE A 561 -4.94 20.54 17.64
N LEU A 562 -6.24 20.28 17.68
CA LEU A 562 -6.84 19.13 17.00
C LEU A 562 -6.62 19.23 15.48
N ALA A 563 -6.87 20.40 14.88
CA ALA A 563 -6.64 20.63 13.44
C ALA A 563 -5.17 20.43 13.06
N TRP A 564 -4.23 20.91 13.87
CA TRP A 564 -2.81 20.66 13.71
C TRP A 564 -2.50 19.17 13.68
N PHE A 565 -3.00 18.40 14.65
CA PHE A 565 -2.75 16.96 14.75
C PHE A 565 -3.33 16.15 13.59
N VAL A 566 -4.37 16.64 12.90
CA VAL A 566 -4.88 16.00 11.68
C VAL A 566 -3.86 16.07 10.54
N PHE A 567 -3.16 17.19 10.36
CA PHE A 567 -2.33 17.43 9.18
C PHE A 567 -0.83 17.42 9.46
N ALA A 568 -0.41 17.58 10.70
CA ALA A 568 1.00 17.72 11.08
C ALA A 568 1.87 16.57 10.54
N PRO A 569 3.16 16.82 10.28
CA PRO A 569 4.13 15.80 9.90
C PRO A 569 4.10 14.60 10.85
N GLN A 570 4.29 13.42 10.29
CA GLN A 570 4.25 12.17 11.03
C GLN A 570 5.51 11.95 11.88
N CYS A 571 5.52 10.86 12.63
CA CYS A 571 6.66 10.43 13.42
C CYS A 571 7.93 10.21 12.55
N ILE A 572 9.09 10.28 13.19
CA ILE A 572 10.40 10.09 12.53
C ILE A 572 10.47 8.76 11.76
N SER A 573 9.83 7.70 12.27
CA SER A 573 9.75 6.39 11.58
C SER A 573 9.11 6.49 10.19
N THR A 574 8.08 7.32 10.03
CA THR A 574 7.44 7.55 8.72
C THR A 574 8.39 8.25 7.75
N ILE A 575 9.13 9.27 8.23
CA ILE A 575 10.12 9.98 7.42
C ILE A 575 11.23 9.03 6.96
N ALA A 576 11.74 8.18 7.86
CA ALA A 576 12.77 7.20 7.56
C ALA A 576 12.32 6.16 6.51
N VAL A 577 11.08 5.67 6.61
CA VAL A 577 10.52 4.73 5.63
C VAL A 577 10.28 5.42 4.28
N THR A 578 9.77 6.65 4.28
CA THR A 578 9.61 7.43 3.04
C THR A 578 10.96 7.63 2.33
N ARG A 579 12.02 7.97 3.06
CA ARG A 579 13.39 8.08 2.50
C ARG A 579 13.81 6.78 1.82
N ARG A 580 13.54 5.65 2.44
CA ARG A 580 13.92 4.35 1.91
C ARG A 580 13.11 3.98 0.67
N GLU A 581 11.79 4.20 0.68
CA GLU A 581 10.92 3.85 -0.45
C GLU A 581 11.08 4.79 -1.66
N THR A 582 11.61 6.01 -1.44
CA THR A 582 11.87 6.99 -2.49
C THR A 582 13.35 7.13 -2.85
N ASN A 583 14.23 6.31 -2.24
CA ASN A 583 15.68 6.28 -2.46
C ASN A 583 16.37 7.66 -2.36
N GLY A 584 15.91 8.56 -1.47
CA GLY A 584 16.51 9.88 -1.32
C GLY A 584 15.83 10.77 -0.29
N TRP A 585 16.41 11.95 -0.04
CA TRP A 585 15.88 12.92 0.90
C TRP A 585 14.91 13.93 0.29
N LYS A 586 14.87 14.07 -1.02
CA LYS A 586 14.03 15.04 -1.73
C LYS A 586 12.55 14.92 -1.33
N TRP A 587 11.99 13.72 -1.41
CA TRP A 587 10.59 13.47 -1.15
C TRP A 587 10.21 13.49 0.34
N PRO A 588 11.01 12.95 1.27
CA PRO A 588 10.79 13.13 2.69
C PRO A 588 10.78 14.60 3.13
N ILE A 589 11.73 15.41 2.67
CA ILE A 589 11.77 16.84 2.97
C ILE A 589 10.54 17.54 2.41
N PHE A 590 10.20 17.29 1.15
CA PHE A 590 8.99 17.83 0.53
C PHE A 590 7.74 17.44 1.35
N MET A 591 7.62 16.16 1.74
CA MET A 591 6.51 15.64 2.54
C MET A 591 6.38 16.37 3.88
N VAL A 592 7.46 16.49 4.63
CA VAL A 592 7.45 17.18 5.93
C VAL A 592 7.08 18.65 5.75
N THR A 593 7.63 19.32 4.74
CA THR A 593 7.39 20.74 4.49
C THR A 593 5.92 21.01 4.15
N TYR A 594 5.33 20.26 3.19
CA TYR A 594 3.95 20.53 2.81
C TYR A 594 2.96 20.14 3.93
N LEU A 595 3.21 19.07 4.68
CA LEU A 595 2.39 18.69 5.83
C LEU A 595 2.46 19.75 6.94
N PHE A 596 3.65 20.30 7.21
CA PHE A 596 3.81 21.38 8.17
C PHE A 596 3.04 22.63 7.75
N VAL A 597 3.18 23.05 6.50
CA VAL A 597 2.45 24.21 5.96
C VAL A 597 0.93 23.97 6.02
N LEU A 598 0.47 22.78 5.64
CA LEU A 598 -0.96 22.43 5.69
C LEU A 598 -1.49 22.44 7.13
N ALA A 599 -0.73 21.88 8.09
CA ALA A 599 -1.09 21.87 9.50
C ALA A 599 -1.14 23.29 10.07
N TYR A 600 -0.16 24.12 9.72
CA TYR A 600 -0.07 25.51 10.17
C TYR A 600 -1.26 26.33 9.68
N ILE A 601 -1.59 26.20 8.39
CA ILE A 601 -2.76 26.90 7.79
C ILE A 601 -4.06 26.40 8.44
N ALA A 602 -4.23 25.07 8.56
CA ALA A 602 -5.43 24.49 9.16
C ALA A 602 -5.63 24.92 10.61
N ALA A 603 -4.57 24.86 11.42
CA ALA A 603 -4.61 25.30 12.82
C ALA A 603 -4.90 26.80 12.93
N GLY A 604 -4.21 27.63 12.13
CA GLY A 604 -4.41 29.07 12.11
C GLY A 604 -5.83 29.47 11.72
N LEU A 605 -6.35 28.89 10.64
CA LEU A 605 -7.74 29.12 10.21
C LEU A 605 -8.73 28.72 11.30
N THR A 606 -8.54 27.53 11.90
CA THR A 606 -9.39 27.05 12.99
C THR A 606 -9.35 27.98 14.19
N TYR A 607 -8.15 28.43 14.59
CA TYR A 607 -7.97 29.36 15.71
C TYR A 607 -8.71 30.67 15.48
N TRP A 608 -8.42 31.34 14.37
CA TRP A 608 -8.97 32.65 14.09
C TRP A 608 -10.48 32.63 13.85
N ILE A 609 -11.01 31.58 13.20
CA ILE A 609 -12.47 31.38 13.06
C ILE A 609 -13.11 31.17 14.43
N ALA A 610 -12.51 30.36 15.31
CA ALA A 610 -13.03 30.12 16.65
C ALA A 610 -13.00 31.39 17.51
N VAL A 611 -11.93 32.20 17.46
CA VAL A 611 -11.85 33.49 18.14
C VAL A 611 -12.90 34.46 17.61
N ALA A 612 -13.08 34.56 16.29
CA ALA A 612 -14.12 35.39 15.67
C ALA A 612 -15.55 34.93 16.06
N ALA A 613 -15.74 33.65 16.35
CA ALA A 613 -16.99 33.09 16.86
C ALA A 613 -17.19 33.28 18.39
N GLY A 614 -16.26 33.96 19.09
CA GLY A 614 -16.34 34.23 20.54
C GLY A 614 -15.93 33.04 21.44
N LEU A 615 -15.16 32.08 20.89
CA LEU A 615 -14.68 30.91 21.62
C LEU A 615 -13.21 31.06 22.10
N GLY A 616 -12.66 32.29 22.06
CA GLY A 616 -11.27 32.63 22.37
C GLY A 616 -10.91 32.67 23.86
#